data_e62ad9cc77b67b433d7827e9e64f20cc
#
_entry.id   e62ad9cc77b67b433d7827e9e64f20cc
#
_cell.length_a   1.000
_cell.length_b   1.000
_cell.length_c   1.000
_cell.angle_alpha   90.00
_cell.angle_beta   90.00
_cell.angle_gamma   90.00
#
_symmetry.space_group_name_H-M   'P 1'
#
loop_
_entity.id
_entity.type
_entity.pdbx_description
1 polymer ?
#
loop_
_entity_poly.entity_id
_entity_poly.type
_entity_poly.pdbx_seq_one_letter_code
_entity_poly.pdbx_strand_id
1 'polypeptide(L)'
;DTVAECLSRVHGEELVNKRVGTLSGGELQRVLLALALEPIPNILILDEPLSGVDVEGMETLMDMLDEIRKNYDLSILMTTHDFSLLPRYADQVVLIDHGVLIQGDPQTVLDSEEFHRTFHMRGGRA
;
A
#
# COMPACT_ATOMS: atom_id res chain seq x y z
N ASP A 1 -22.86 -3.85 14.72
CA ASP A 1 -22.13 -5.11 14.61
C ASP A 1 -20.67 -4.87 14.29
N THR A 2 -19.80 -5.36 15.15
CA THR A 2 -18.36 -5.10 15.06
C THR A 2 -17.76 -5.55 13.73
N VAL A 3 -18.17 -6.72 13.24
CA VAL A 3 -17.62 -7.25 11.99
C VAL A 3 -18.03 -6.37 10.81
N ALA A 4 -19.28 -5.96 10.77
CA ALA A 4 -19.76 -5.09 9.70
C ALA A 4 -19.06 -3.73 9.73
N GLU A 5 -18.84 -3.21 10.94
CA GLU A 5 -18.11 -1.94 11.09
C GLU A 5 -16.68 -2.06 10.58
N CYS A 6 -15.99 -3.15 10.94
CA CYS A 6 -14.62 -3.35 10.50
C CYS A 6 -14.53 -3.43 8.98
N LEU A 7 -15.45 -4.16 8.37
CA LEU A 7 -15.45 -4.30 6.91
C LEU A 7 -15.83 -3.01 6.21
N SER A 8 -16.67 -2.18 6.83
CA SER A 8 -17.06 -0.92 6.20
C SER A 8 -15.87 0.03 6.04
N ARG A 9 -14.87 -0.08 6.90
CA ARG A 9 -13.67 0.77 6.81
C ARG A 9 -12.88 0.52 5.53
N VAL A 10 -13.04 -0.65 4.94
CA VAL A 10 -12.33 -1.04 3.73
C VAL A 10 -13.28 -1.25 2.56
N HIS A 11 -14.49 -0.70 2.66
CA HIS A 11 -15.52 -0.82 1.62
C HIS A 11 -15.84 -2.27 1.30
N GLY A 12 -15.84 -3.12 2.33
CA GLY A 12 -16.05 -4.54 2.18
C GLY A 12 -17.33 -5.06 2.82
N GLU A 13 -18.35 -4.19 2.93
CA GLU A 13 -19.60 -4.57 3.60
C GLU A 13 -20.22 -5.83 3.01
N GLU A 14 -20.09 -6.01 1.71
CA GLU A 14 -20.67 -7.17 1.03
C GLU A 14 -19.96 -8.47 1.35
N LEU A 15 -18.81 -8.41 2.02
CA LEU A 15 -18.01 -9.60 2.30
C LEU A 15 -18.38 -10.29 3.60
N VAL A 16 -19.27 -9.70 4.39
CA VAL A 16 -19.54 -10.17 5.76
C VAL A 16 -20.05 -11.61 5.77
N ASN A 17 -20.78 -12.03 4.75
CA ASN A 17 -21.37 -13.36 4.69
C ASN A 17 -20.64 -14.30 3.73
N LYS A 18 -19.53 -13.88 3.15
CA LYS A 18 -18.78 -14.73 2.23
C LYS A 18 -17.83 -15.66 2.98
N ARG A 19 -17.63 -16.85 2.43
CA ARG A 19 -16.62 -17.76 2.95
C ARG A 19 -15.25 -17.33 2.50
N VAL A 20 -14.27 -17.44 3.41
CA VAL A 20 -12.91 -17.01 3.11
C VAL A 20 -12.36 -17.69 1.86
N GLY A 21 -12.66 -18.96 1.67
CA GLY A 21 -12.16 -19.71 0.52
C GLY A 21 -12.73 -19.25 -0.83
N THR A 22 -13.81 -18.45 -0.82
CA THR A 22 -14.42 -17.96 -2.04
C THR A 22 -14.06 -16.53 -2.36
N LEU A 23 -13.24 -15.89 -1.52
CA LEU A 23 -12.85 -14.51 -1.74
C LEU A 23 -11.81 -14.40 -2.85
N SER A 24 -11.93 -13.36 -3.67
CA SER A 24 -10.88 -13.03 -4.63
C SER A 24 -9.66 -12.53 -3.87
N GLY A 25 -8.51 -12.40 -4.58
CA GLY A 25 -7.30 -11.88 -3.97
C GLY A 25 -7.51 -10.50 -3.36
N GLY A 26 -8.19 -9.61 -4.12
CA GLY A 26 -8.45 -8.26 -3.62
C GLY A 26 -9.43 -8.24 -2.46
N GLU A 27 -10.43 -9.12 -2.51
CA GLU A 27 -11.38 -9.23 -1.41
C GLU A 27 -10.69 -9.73 -0.14
N LEU A 28 -9.86 -10.75 -0.26
CA LEU A 28 -9.10 -11.25 0.89
C LEU A 28 -8.18 -10.18 1.45
N GLN A 29 -7.53 -9.42 0.57
CA GLN A 29 -6.66 -8.34 1.01
C GLN A 29 -7.42 -7.31 1.81
N ARG A 30 -8.64 -6.97 1.39
CA ARG A 30 -9.48 -6.03 2.15
C ARG A 30 -9.86 -6.58 3.51
N VAL A 31 -10.18 -7.87 3.59
CA VAL A 31 -10.49 -8.50 4.87
C VAL A 31 -9.29 -8.44 5.81
N LEU A 32 -8.10 -8.77 5.30
CA LEU A 32 -6.89 -8.71 6.10
C LEU A 32 -6.59 -7.29 6.57
N LEU A 33 -6.84 -6.31 5.71
CA LEU A 33 -6.66 -4.91 6.07
C LEU A 33 -7.65 -4.49 7.17
N ALA A 34 -8.91 -4.91 7.05
CA ALA A 34 -9.91 -4.63 8.08
C ALA A 34 -9.48 -5.22 9.43
N LEU A 35 -8.91 -6.42 9.40
CA LEU A 35 -8.42 -7.06 10.61
C LEU A 35 -7.28 -6.27 11.24
N ALA A 36 -6.37 -5.76 10.41
CA ALA A 36 -5.25 -4.96 10.91
C ALA A 36 -5.68 -3.63 11.50
N LEU A 37 -6.88 -3.15 11.15
CA LEU A 37 -7.41 -1.89 11.64
C LEU A 37 -8.26 -2.04 12.89
N GLU A 38 -8.30 -3.23 13.48
CA GLU A 38 -9.10 -3.48 14.67
C GLU A 38 -8.24 -4.08 15.77
N PRO A 39 -7.88 -3.33 16.81
CA PRO A 39 -8.19 -1.90 17.01
C PRO A 39 -7.38 -1.01 16.07
N ILE A 40 -7.84 0.23 15.90
CA ILE A 40 -7.17 1.17 14.99
C ILE A 40 -5.75 1.43 15.50
N PRO A 41 -4.72 1.15 14.69
CA PRO A 41 -3.34 1.35 15.12
C PRO A 41 -2.89 2.79 14.89
N ASN A 42 -1.71 3.13 15.41
CA ASN A 42 -1.07 4.38 15.09
C ASN A 42 -0.27 4.29 13.80
N ILE A 43 0.23 3.09 13.49
CA ILE A 43 0.98 2.87 12.28
C ILE A 43 0.53 1.55 11.64
N LEU A 44 0.34 1.56 10.34
CA LEU A 44 -0.04 0.38 9.57
C LEU A 44 1.11 0.04 8.64
N ILE A 45 1.58 -1.19 8.71
CA ILE A 45 2.71 -1.63 7.89
C ILE A 45 2.21 -2.65 6.88
N LEU A 46 2.47 -2.38 5.61
CA LEU A 46 2.02 -3.21 4.49
C LEU A 46 3.23 -3.63 3.66
N ASP A 47 3.39 -4.93 3.47
CA ASP A 47 4.50 -5.47 2.69
C ASP A 47 4.00 -5.87 1.31
N GLU A 48 4.43 -5.12 0.30
CA GLU A 48 4.10 -5.37 -1.11
C GLU A 48 2.59 -5.50 -1.35
N PRO A 49 1.78 -4.54 -0.88
CA PRO A 49 0.33 -4.67 -1.01
C PRO A 49 -0.17 -4.58 -2.45
N LEU A 50 0.64 -4.08 -3.36
CA LEU A 50 0.25 -3.92 -4.76
C LEU A 50 0.65 -5.11 -5.63
N SER A 51 1.33 -6.10 -5.06
CA SER A 51 1.83 -7.24 -5.83
C SER A 51 0.68 -8.05 -6.41
N GLY A 52 0.72 -8.29 -7.70
CA GLY A 52 -0.30 -9.08 -8.38
C GLY A 52 -1.61 -8.35 -8.63
N VAL A 53 -1.64 -7.06 -8.36
CA VAL A 53 -2.86 -6.25 -8.55
C VAL A 53 -2.74 -5.49 -9.87
N ASP A 54 -3.83 -5.44 -10.65
CA ASP A 54 -3.81 -4.69 -11.92
C ASP A 54 -3.83 -3.18 -11.64
N VAL A 55 -3.65 -2.38 -12.70
CA VAL A 55 -3.50 -0.93 -12.55
C VAL A 55 -4.72 -0.31 -11.87
N GLU A 56 -5.90 -0.70 -12.32
CA GLU A 56 -7.13 -0.16 -11.74
C GLU A 56 -7.27 -0.54 -10.27
N GLY A 57 -6.95 -1.78 -9.95
CA GLY A 57 -6.99 -2.26 -8.56
C GLY A 57 -5.97 -1.56 -7.69
N MET A 58 -4.79 -1.26 -8.24
CA MET A 58 -3.78 -0.53 -7.49
C MET A 58 -4.26 0.87 -7.09
N GLU A 59 -4.89 1.58 -8.05
CA GLU A 59 -5.40 2.90 -7.75
C GLU A 59 -6.52 2.84 -6.71
N THR A 60 -7.39 1.87 -6.84
CA THR A 60 -8.48 1.68 -5.88
C THR A 60 -7.93 1.43 -4.48
N LEU A 61 -6.93 0.56 -4.38
CA LEU A 61 -6.32 0.26 -3.08
C LEU A 61 -5.64 1.49 -2.50
N MET A 62 -4.89 2.22 -3.32
CA MET A 62 -4.19 3.40 -2.83
C MET A 62 -5.14 4.51 -2.40
N ASP A 63 -6.24 4.70 -3.14
CA ASP A 63 -7.26 5.67 -2.73
C ASP A 63 -7.89 5.28 -1.40
N MET A 64 -8.15 3.99 -1.21
CA MET A 64 -8.70 3.49 0.04
C MET A 64 -7.73 3.70 1.21
N LEU A 65 -6.45 3.40 1.00
CA LEU A 65 -5.44 3.60 2.03
C LEU A 65 -5.30 5.08 2.39
N ASP A 66 -5.37 5.96 1.40
CA ASP A 66 -5.29 7.39 1.64
C ASP A 66 -6.49 7.88 2.46
N GLU A 67 -7.66 7.34 2.17
CA GLU A 67 -8.88 7.64 2.92
C GLU A 67 -8.75 7.18 4.38
N ILE A 68 -8.27 5.96 4.58
CA ILE A 68 -8.08 5.40 5.92
C ILE A 68 -7.09 6.25 6.71
N ARG A 69 -6.00 6.63 6.09
CA ARG A 69 -4.98 7.44 6.75
C ARG A 69 -5.55 8.74 7.27
N LYS A 70 -6.38 9.39 6.45
CA LYS A 70 -6.97 10.67 6.82
C LYS A 70 -8.05 10.52 7.86
N ASN A 71 -8.90 9.49 7.73
CA ASN A 71 -10.05 9.33 8.62
C ASN A 71 -9.66 8.88 10.01
N TYR A 72 -8.59 8.11 10.15
CA TYR A 72 -8.23 7.51 11.43
C TYR A 72 -6.91 8.03 11.98
N ASP A 73 -6.32 9.03 11.35
CA ASP A 73 -5.12 9.71 11.82
C ASP A 73 -4.01 8.72 12.13
N LEU A 74 -3.73 7.85 11.18
CA LEU A 74 -2.65 6.88 11.31
C LEU A 74 -1.61 7.10 10.21
N SER A 75 -0.42 6.55 10.44
CA SER A 75 0.65 6.57 9.45
C SER A 75 0.70 5.23 8.73
N ILE A 76 0.99 5.26 7.44
CA ILE A 76 1.10 4.03 6.65
C ILE A 76 2.52 3.92 6.12
N LEU A 77 3.15 2.77 6.39
CA LEU A 77 4.45 2.44 5.83
C LEU A 77 4.26 1.22 4.94
N MET A 78 4.61 1.35 3.66
CA MET A 78 4.47 0.21 2.77
C MET A 78 5.70 0.02 1.92
N THR A 79 5.96 -1.23 1.55
CA THR A 79 7.01 -1.55 0.60
C THR A 79 6.40 -1.76 -0.77
N THR A 80 7.12 -1.40 -1.82
CA THR A 80 6.68 -1.64 -3.18
C THR A 80 7.85 -1.45 -4.13
N HIS A 81 7.78 -2.12 -5.27
CA HIS A 81 8.66 -1.81 -6.39
C HIS A 81 7.87 -1.34 -7.60
N ASP A 82 6.61 -0.97 -7.40
CA ASP A 82 5.84 -0.26 -8.41
C ASP A 82 5.92 1.23 -8.09
N PHE A 83 6.67 1.95 -8.90
CA PHE A 83 7.00 3.34 -8.60
C PHE A 83 6.02 4.34 -9.21
N SER A 84 5.10 3.86 -10.05
CA SER A 84 4.24 4.74 -10.83
C SER A 84 3.28 5.55 -9.97
N LEU A 85 2.89 5.03 -8.81
CA LEU A 85 1.92 5.70 -7.95
C LEU A 85 2.55 6.54 -6.85
N LEU A 86 3.87 6.46 -6.68
CA LEU A 86 4.53 7.17 -5.58
C LEU A 86 4.35 8.68 -5.63
N PRO A 87 4.51 9.35 -6.80
CA PRO A 87 4.37 10.81 -6.81
C PRO A 87 2.99 11.28 -6.38
N ARG A 88 1.96 10.46 -6.60
CA ARG A 88 0.59 10.84 -6.30
C ARG A 88 0.21 10.59 -4.85
N TYR A 89 0.74 9.52 -4.24
CA TYR A 89 0.23 9.07 -2.94
C TYR A 89 1.24 9.19 -1.80
N ALA A 90 2.52 9.07 -2.06
CA ALA A 90 3.52 9.02 -0.99
C ALA A 90 3.90 10.42 -0.54
N ASP A 91 4.03 10.61 0.77
CA ASP A 91 4.58 11.82 1.34
C ASP A 91 6.10 11.76 1.38
N GLN A 92 6.62 10.58 1.69
CA GLN A 92 8.06 10.33 1.81
C GLN A 92 8.38 9.00 1.17
N VAL A 93 9.52 8.91 0.52
CA VAL A 93 10.02 7.68 -0.07
C VAL A 93 11.40 7.41 0.50
N VAL A 94 11.63 6.15 0.86
CA VAL A 94 12.92 5.67 1.34
C VAL A 94 13.41 4.60 0.38
N LEU A 95 14.54 4.84 -0.24
CA LEU A 95 15.16 3.87 -1.15
C LEU A 95 16.12 3.01 -0.37
N ILE A 96 15.89 1.70 -0.40
CA ILE A 96 16.67 0.74 0.37
C ILE A 96 17.34 -0.26 -0.55
N ASP A 97 18.65 -0.43 -0.37
CA ASP A 97 19.41 -1.49 -1.02
C ASP A 97 20.59 -1.80 -0.11
N HIS A 98 20.40 -2.79 0.79
CA HIS A 98 21.34 -3.15 1.85
C HIS A 98 21.57 -2.01 2.86
N GLY A 99 20.68 -1.05 2.86
CA GLY A 99 20.74 0.12 3.72
C GLY A 99 19.96 1.23 3.06
N VAL A 100 19.80 2.33 3.78
CA VAL A 100 19.10 3.49 3.23
C VAL A 100 20.04 4.25 2.32
N LEU A 101 19.71 4.37 1.05
CA LEU A 101 20.50 5.10 0.07
C LEU A 101 20.12 6.56 -0.01
N ILE A 102 18.82 6.85 0.01
CA ILE A 102 18.29 8.21 -0.05
C ILE A 102 16.88 8.18 0.47
N GLN A 103 16.45 9.28 1.07
CA GLN A 103 15.06 9.44 1.47
C GLN A 103 14.64 10.89 1.26
N GLY A 104 13.36 11.09 1.03
CA GLY A 104 12.82 12.43 0.79
C GLY A 104 11.47 12.35 0.11
N ASP A 105 11.04 13.48 -0.45
CA ASP A 105 9.79 13.49 -1.19
C ASP A 105 9.93 12.62 -2.44
N PRO A 106 8.79 12.13 -2.99
CA PRO A 106 8.84 11.18 -4.09
C PRO A 106 9.63 11.65 -5.30
N GLN A 107 9.45 12.91 -5.70
CA GLN A 107 10.10 13.40 -6.90
C GLN A 107 11.61 13.46 -6.73
N THR A 108 12.06 13.91 -5.57
CA THR A 108 13.50 13.97 -5.28
C THR A 108 14.13 12.59 -5.34
N VAL A 109 13.48 11.60 -4.74
CA VAL A 109 14.03 10.25 -4.71
C VAL A 109 14.00 9.62 -6.11
N LEU A 110 12.88 9.74 -6.83
CA LEU A 110 12.77 9.15 -8.16
C LEU A 110 13.71 9.77 -9.18
N ASP A 111 14.05 11.06 -9.00
CA ASP A 111 14.98 11.74 -9.89
C ASP A 111 16.43 11.58 -9.46
N SER A 112 16.69 10.92 -8.33
CA SER A 112 18.03 10.85 -7.78
C SER A 112 18.93 9.90 -8.58
N GLU A 113 20.23 10.16 -8.49
CA GLU A 113 21.23 9.29 -9.09
C GLU A 113 21.19 7.91 -8.44
N GLU A 114 20.98 7.86 -7.14
CA GLU A 114 20.88 6.61 -6.40
C GLU A 114 19.78 5.72 -6.94
N PHE A 115 18.61 6.30 -7.21
CA PHE A 115 17.48 5.55 -7.73
C PHE A 115 17.79 5.01 -9.13
N HIS A 116 18.30 5.87 -10.03
CA HIS A 116 18.58 5.46 -11.38
C HIS A 116 19.65 4.38 -11.43
N ARG A 117 20.69 4.53 -10.62
CA ARG A 117 21.77 3.53 -10.58
C ARG A 117 21.26 2.18 -10.10
N THR A 118 20.44 2.20 -9.04
CA THR A 118 19.93 0.97 -8.45
C THR A 118 19.07 0.19 -9.43
N PHE A 119 18.15 0.85 -10.09
CA PHE A 119 17.17 0.16 -10.92
C PHE A 119 17.64 -0.05 -12.35
N HIS A 120 18.54 0.78 -12.85
CA HIS A 120 19.18 0.49 -14.12
C HIS A 120 20.00 -0.77 -14.05
N MET A 121 20.85 -0.90 -13.04
CA MET A 121 21.70 -2.07 -12.91
C MET A 121 20.88 -3.31 -12.64
N ARG A 122 19.86 -3.20 -11.81
CA ARG A 122 19.01 -4.36 -11.49
C ARG A 122 18.10 -4.74 -12.64
N GLY A 123 17.63 -3.77 -13.39
CA GLY A 123 16.78 -4.03 -14.53
C GLY A 123 17.51 -4.68 -15.69
N GLY A 124 18.85 -4.66 -15.66
CA GLY A 124 19.64 -5.29 -16.70
C GLY A 124 19.57 -4.59 -18.03
N ARG A 125 19.03 -3.40 -18.07
CA ARG A 125 18.87 -2.66 -19.30
C ARG A 125 18.42 -1.26 -19.02
N ALA A 126 18.73 -0.44 -19.90
CA ALA A 126 18.31 0.94 -19.83
C ALA A 126 16.88 1.11 -20.32
#